data_b2965b2d763375d41edcc32e835905d1
#
_entry.id   b2965b2d763375d41edcc32e835905d1
#
_cell.length_a   1.000
_cell.length_b   1.000
_cell.length_c   1.000
_cell.angle_alpha   90.00
_cell.angle_beta   90.00
_cell.angle_gamma   90.00
#
_symmetry.space_group_name_H-M   'P 1'
#
loop_
_entity.id
_entity.type
_entity.pdbx_description
1 polymer ?
#
loop_
_entity_poly.entity_id
_entity_poly.type
_entity_poly.pdbx_seq_one_letter_code
_entity_poly.pdbx_strand_id
1 'polypeptide(L)'
;MAYIEFKNVIKEYKMGEITIKALDDTNFEIEKGELVVIVGPSGAGKTTTLNILGGMDSATSGLVLVDGKNVTKLKNKELIQYRRNDIGFVFQFYNLVQNLTAKENVELATEICNDSLNVDEVIEKVGLKDRKNNFPSQLSGGEQQRVAIARAIAKNPKLLLCDEPTGALDYKTGKQILKLLQDTARKENMTVLIITHNGALAPMADRIIR
;
A
#
# COMPACT_ATOMS: atom_id res chain seq x y z
N MET A 1 -16.59 -3.07 -14.89
CA MET A 1 -16.26 -1.71 -14.40
C MET A 1 -14.94 -1.82 -13.69
N ALA A 2 -14.00 -0.95 -14.03
CA ALA A 2 -12.72 -0.93 -13.37
C ALA A 2 -12.91 -0.67 -11.85
N TYR A 3 -12.08 -1.28 -11.04
CA TYR A 3 -12.09 -1.11 -9.59
C TYR A 3 -11.44 0.21 -9.18
N ILE A 4 -10.37 0.60 -9.88
CA ILE A 4 -9.71 1.90 -9.73
C ILE A 4 -9.72 2.60 -11.09
N GLU A 5 -10.08 3.89 -11.10
CA GLU A 5 -10.07 4.73 -12.29
C GLU A 5 -9.42 6.07 -11.98
N PHE A 6 -8.38 6.43 -12.74
CA PHE A 6 -7.80 7.76 -12.79
C PHE A 6 -8.21 8.40 -14.11
N LYS A 7 -8.86 9.57 -14.06
CA LYS A 7 -9.32 10.30 -15.25
C LYS A 7 -8.88 11.75 -15.19
N ASN A 8 -7.96 12.11 -16.08
CA ASN A 8 -7.38 13.43 -16.25
C ASN A 8 -6.87 14.02 -14.93
N VAL A 9 -6.18 13.19 -14.13
CA VAL A 9 -5.72 13.57 -12.79
C VAL A 9 -4.50 14.45 -12.88
N ILE A 10 -4.58 15.63 -12.29
CA ILE A 10 -3.50 16.60 -12.15
C ILE A 10 -3.21 16.79 -10.66
N LYS A 11 -1.93 16.81 -10.31
CA LYS A 11 -1.48 17.21 -8.98
C LYS A 11 -0.36 18.23 -9.08
N GLU A 12 -0.59 19.39 -8.49
CA GLU A 12 0.37 20.48 -8.42
C GLU A 12 0.69 20.80 -6.96
N TYR A 13 1.97 21.03 -6.68
CA TYR A 13 2.46 21.54 -5.41
C TYR A 13 3.00 22.93 -5.61
N LYS A 14 2.50 23.91 -4.84
CA LYS A 14 2.99 25.29 -4.87
C LYS A 14 4.03 25.48 -3.77
N MET A 15 5.23 25.87 -4.15
CA MET A 15 6.36 26.20 -3.27
C MET A 15 6.78 27.65 -3.52
N GLY A 16 6.12 28.60 -2.85
CA GLY A 16 6.28 30.03 -3.14
C GLY A 16 5.81 30.36 -4.56
N GLU A 17 6.71 30.88 -5.39
CA GLU A 17 6.41 31.20 -6.80
C GLU A 17 6.56 30.01 -7.76
N ILE A 18 7.12 28.89 -7.28
CA ILE A 18 7.36 27.70 -8.11
C ILE A 18 6.17 26.75 -7.98
N THR A 19 5.63 26.30 -9.12
CA THR A 19 4.64 25.22 -9.18
C THR A 19 5.29 23.96 -9.76
N ILE A 20 5.25 22.88 -8.98
CA ILE A 20 5.74 21.57 -9.41
C ILE A 20 4.52 20.72 -9.76
N LYS A 21 4.43 20.29 -11.03
CA LYS A 21 3.40 19.39 -11.49
C LYS A 21 3.87 17.94 -11.26
N ALA A 22 3.36 17.31 -10.21
CA ALA A 22 3.71 15.94 -9.83
C ALA A 22 2.92 14.88 -10.60
N LEU A 23 1.68 15.19 -11.01
CA LEU A 23 0.88 14.42 -11.96
C LEU A 23 0.36 15.38 -13.03
N ASP A 24 0.42 14.96 -14.30
CA ASP A 24 -0.03 15.73 -15.44
C ASP A 24 -0.92 14.86 -16.34
N ASP A 25 -2.21 15.15 -16.32
CA ASP A 25 -3.24 14.43 -17.11
C ASP A 25 -3.12 12.90 -17.02
N THR A 26 -2.94 12.39 -15.80
CA THR A 26 -2.71 10.98 -15.54
C THR A 26 -4.00 10.18 -15.70
N ASN A 27 -3.95 9.14 -16.55
CA ASN A 27 -5.09 8.29 -16.89
C ASN A 27 -4.69 6.82 -16.82
N PHE A 28 -5.38 6.01 -16.01
CA PHE A 28 -5.28 4.56 -16.00
C PHE A 28 -6.46 3.91 -15.28
N GLU A 29 -6.63 2.61 -15.51
CA GLU A 29 -7.65 1.78 -14.87
C GLU A 29 -7.03 0.50 -14.32
N ILE A 30 -7.57 -0.02 -13.21
CA ILE A 30 -7.15 -1.28 -12.58
C ILE A 30 -8.41 -2.09 -12.26
N GLU A 31 -8.38 -3.39 -12.59
CA GLU A 31 -9.46 -4.30 -12.26
C GLU A 31 -9.35 -4.82 -10.82
N LYS A 32 -10.46 -5.28 -10.28
CA LYS A 32 -10.49 -5.85 -8.93
C LYS A 32 -9.67 -7.14 -8.86
N GLY A 33 -8.87 -7.28 -7.80
CA GLY A 33 -8.05 -8.46 -7.56
C GLY A 33 -6.73 -8.48 -8.36
N GLU A 34 -6.44 -7.46 -9.18
CA GLU A 34 -5.15 -7.36 -9.88
C GLU A 34 -3.99 -7.04 -8.91
N LEU A 35 -2.85 -7.65 -9.14
CA LEU A 35 -1.55 -7.17 -8.67
C LEU A 35 -0.95 -6.25 -9.73
N VAL A 36 -0.90 -4.97 -9.44
CA VAL A 36 -0.39 -3.94 -10.37
C VAL A 36 0.92 -3.38 -9.86
N VAL A 37 1.88 -3.21 -10.76
CA VAL A 37 3.16 -2.56 -10.46
C VAL A 37 3.28 -1.28 -11.28
N ILE A 38 3.45 -0.14 -10.61
CA ILE A 38 3.81 1.14 -11.24
C ILE A 38 5.32 1.29 -11.16
N VAL A 39 5.99 1.35 -12.31
CA VAL A 39 7.44 1.48 -12.42
C VAL A 39 7.80 2.83 -13.05
N GLY A 40 8.80 3.51 -12.50
CA GLY A 40 9.30 4.75 -13.07
C GLY A 40 10.48 5.33 -12.29
N PRO A 41 11.18 6.32 -12.82
CA PRO A 41 12.27 6.99 -12.12
C PRO A 41 11.78 7.74 -10.88
N SER A 42 12.70 8.12 -9.99
CA SER A 42 12.38 9.02 -8.89
C SER A 42 11.80 10.33 -9.42
N GLY A 43 10.80 10.87 -8.74
CA GLY A 43 10.11 12.08 -9.18
C GLY A 43 9.01 11.88 -10.23
N ALA A 44 8.76 10.66 -10.72
CA ALA A 44 7.72 10.37 -11.71
C ALA A 44 6.28 10.38 -11.13
N GLY A 45 6.03 10.93 -9.95
CA GLY A 45 4.70 11.03 -9.37
C GLY A 45 4.13 9.75 -8.74
N LYS A 46 4.89 8.65 -8.68
CA LYS A 46 4.43 7.36 -8.16
C LYS A 46 3.87 7.44 -6.73
N THR A 47 4.67 7.97 -5.80
CA THR A 47 4.24 8.16 -4.41
C THR A 47 3.06 9.13 -4.30
N THR A 48 3.00 10.16 -5.15
CA THR A 48 1.85 11.08 -5.25
C THR A 48 0.59 10.33 -5.66
N THR A 49 0.68 9.47 -6.68
CA THR A 49 -0.43 8.60 -7.13
C THR A 49 -0.93 7.72 -5.98
N LEU A 50 0.00 7.07 -5.27
CA LEU A 50 -0.32 6.19 -4.13
C LEU A 50 -0.98 6.98 -2.99
N ASN A 51 -0.47 8.18 -2.67
CA ASN A 51 -1.02 9.03 -1.62
C ASN A 51 -2.43 9.53 -1.95
N ILE A 52 -2.70 9.88 -3.20
CA ILE A 52 -4.04 10.29 -3.64
C ILE A 52 -5.00 9.10 -3.55
N LEU A 53 -4.60 7.93 -4.07
CA LEU A 53 -5.37 6.69 -3.95
C LEU A 53 -5.70 6.34 -2.50
N GLY A 54 -4.73 6.48 -1.63
CA GLY A 54 -4.90 6.18 -0.20
C GLY A 54 -5.63 7.27 0.60
N GLY A 55 -6.04 8.37 -0.06
CA GLY A 55 -6.70 9.49 0.63
C GLY A 55 -5.80 10.20 1.65
N MET A 56 -4.48 10.16 1.46
CA MET A 56 -3.49 10.91 2.26
C MET A 56 -3.17 12.27 1.63
N ASP A 57 -3.42 12.40 0.33
CA ASP A 57 -3.32 13.66 -0.41
C ASP A 57 -4.54 13.82 -1.33
N SER A 58 -4.75 15.01 -1.86
CA SER A 58 -5.85 15.33 -2.78
C SER A 58 -5.32 15.67 -4.17
N ALA A 59 -6.04 15.27 -5.22
CA ALA A 59 -5.76 15.76 -6.57
C ALA A 59 -6.06 17.27 -6.67
N THR A 60 -5.32 18.01 -7.51
CA THR A 60 -5.61 19.40 -7.84
C THR A 60 -6.83 19.46 -8.75
N SER A 61 -6.92 18.54 -9.72
CA SER A 61 -8.09 18.35 -10.59
C SER A 61 -8.15 16.91 -11.11
N GLY A 62 -9.24 16.61 -11.83
CA GLY A 62 -9.49 15.25 -12.33
C GLY A 62 -10.34 14.41 -11.38
N LEU A 63 -10.46 13.13 -11.70
CA LEU A 63 -11.33 12.19 -11.02
C LEU A 63 -10.58 10.93 -10.63
N VAL A 64 -10.69 10.53 -9.36
CA VAL A 64 -10.19 9.25 -8.86
C VAL A 64 -11.34 8.46 -8.26
N LEU A 65 -11.67 7.33 -8.88
CA LEU A 65 -12.68 6.39 -8.39
C LEU A 65 -12.01 5.14 -7.82
N VAL A 66 -12.51 4.67 -6.69
CA VAL A 66 -12.16 3.38 -6.11
C VAL A 66 -13.45 2.69 -5.68
N ASP A 67 -13.73 1.51 -6.24
CA ASP A 67 -14.98 0.77 -6.01
C ASP A 67 -16.22 1.67 -6.25
N GLY A 68 -16.19 2.48 -7.30
CA GLY A 68 -17.23 3.46 -7.63
C GLY A 68 -17.29 4.71 -6.75
N LYS A 69 -16.51 4.78 -5.66
CA LYS A 69 -16.45 5.95 -4.77
C LYS A 69 -15.48 6.99 -5.31
N ASN A 70 -15.91 8.22 -5.40
CA ASN A 70 -15.05 9.34 -5.80
C ASN A 70 -14.17 9.80 -4.62
N VAL A 71 -12.92 9.34 -4.58
CA VAL A 71 -11.98 9.66 -3.49
C VAL A 71 -11.64 11.15 -3.45
N THR A 72 -11.61 11.84 -4.60
CA THR A 72 -11.28 13.28 -4.66
C THR A 72 -12.35 14.19 -4.03
N LYS A 73 -13.55 13.65 -3.77
CA LYS A 73 -14.68 14.40 -3.18
C LYS A 73 -14.98 14.01 -1.73
N LEU A 74 -14.27 13.03 -1.16
CA LEU A 74 -14.48 12.60 0.21
C LEU A 74 -14.10 13.72 1.20
N LYS A 75 -14.95 13.94 2.19
CA LYS A 75 -14.68 14.85 3.30
C LYS A 75 -13.80 14.15 4.35
N ASN A 76 -13.20 14.91 5.26
CA ASN A 76 -12.28 14.39 6.27
C ASN A 76 -12.81 13.16 7.05
N LYS A 77 -14.07 13.17 7.47
CA LYS A 77 -14.69 12.01 8.15
C LYS A 77 -14.78 10.77 7.26
N GLU A 78 -15.12 10.95 6.00
CA GLU A 78 -15.23 9.87 5.01
C GLU A 78 -13.84 9.34 4.64
N LEU A 79 -12.82 10.21 4.50
CA LEU A 79 -11.43 9.82 4.29
C LEU A 79 -10.87 9.00 5.46
N ILE A 80 -11.24 9.33 6.71
CA ILE A 80 -10.86 8.55 7.89
C ILE A 80 -11.46 7.13 7.78
N GLN A 81 -12.75 7.01 7.45
CA GLN A 81 -13.40 5.71 7.27
C GLN A 81 -12.82 4.92 6.10
N TYR A 82 -12.55 5.59 4.98
CA TYR A 82 -11.92 5.00 3.80
C TYR A 82 -10.54 4.40 4.14
N ARG A 83 -9.66 5.18 4.79
CA ARG A 83 -8.34 4.69 5.22
C ARG A 83 -8.42 3.59 6.27
N ARG A 84 -9.42 3.67 7.16
CA ARG A 84 -9.61 2.69 8.22
C ARG A 84 -10.02 1.32 7.68
N ASN A 85 -11.00 1.29 6.78
CA ASN A 85 -11.68 0.06 6.38
C ASN A 85 -11.26 -0.46 5.00
N ASP A 86 -11.01 0.44 4.03
CA ASP A 86 -10.80 0.04 2.65
C ASP A 86 -9.31 -0.07 2.26
N ILE A 87 -8.39 0.65 2.95
CA ILE A 87 -6.99 0.79 2.56
C ILE A 87 -6.01 0.16 3.56
N GLY A 88 -5.11 -0.67 3.08
CA GLY A 88 -3.88 -1.08 3.76
C GLY A 88 -2.67 -0.36 3.18
N PHE A 89 -1.74 0.09 4.03
CA PHE A 89 -0.49 0.71 3.60
C PHE A 89 0.73 -0.10 4.04
N VAL A 90 1.65 -0.31 3.11
CA VAL A 90 2.99 -0.87 3.35
C VAL A 90 4.00 0.15 2.85
N PHE A 91 4.85 0.64 3.75
CA PHE A 91 5.86 1.66 3.46
C PHE A 91 7.25 1.05 3.33
N GLN A 92 8.16 1.75 2.65
CA GLN A 92 9.56 1.38 2.48
C GLN A 92 10.29 1.24 3.83
N PHE A 93 10.04 2.13 4.77
CA PHE A 93 10.65 2.16 6.11
C PHE A 93 9.68 1.61 7.16
N TYR A 94 9.20 0.42 7.02
CA TYR A 94 8.35 -0.37 7.91
C TYR A 94 7.39 0.39 8.84
N ASN A 95 7.78 1.53 9.39
CA ASN A 95 7.02 2.41 10.30
C ASN A 95 6.42 1.64 11.50
N LEU A 96 7.23 0.76 12.09
CA LEU A 96 6.84 0.00 13.28
C LEU A 96 7.03 0.86 14.54
N VAL A 97 6.14 0.68 15.50
CA VAL A 97 6.27 1.26 16.84
C VAL A 97 7.31 0.46 17.61
N GLN A 98 8.44 1.08 17.96
CA GLN A 98 9.64 0.40 18.44
C GLN A 98 9.49 -0.26 19.81
N ASN A 99 8.61 0.25 20.66
CA ASN A 99 8.31 -0.25 22.00
C ASN A 99 7.11 -1.22 22.04
N LEU A 100 6.63 -1.67 20.89
CA LEU A 100 5.63 -2.71 20.74
C LEU A 100 6.24 -3.93 20.05
N THR A 101 5.83 -5.12 20.46
CA THR A 101 6.18 -6.37 19.80
C THR A 101 5.62 -6.47 18.39
N ALA A 102 6.04 -7.46 17.61
CA ALA A 102 5.50 -7.73 16.29
C ALA A 102 3.97 -7.89 16.35
N LYS A 103 3.46 -8.66 17.31
CA LYS A 103 2.02 -8.89 17.50
C LYS A 103 1.29 -7.59 17.85
N GLU A 104 1.77 -6.84 18.83
CA GLU A 104 1.16 -5.57 19.26
C GLU A 104 1.17 -4.52 18.15
N ASN A 105 2.20 -4.48 17.29
CA ASN A 105 2.21 -3.63 16.09
C ASN A 105 1.06 -3.96 15.12
N VAL A 106 0.70 -5.24 15.00
CA VAL A 106 -0.43 -5.66 14.16
C VAL A 106 -1.76 -5.38 14.86
N GLU A 107 -1.89 -5.69 16.15
CA GLU A 107 -3.07 -5.45 16.97
C GLU A 107 -3.50 -3.97 16.96
N LEU A 108 -2.53 -3.05 17.07
CA LEU A 108 -2.78 -1.61 17.02
C LEU A 108 -3.59 -1.19 15.78
N ALA A 109 -3.40 -1.85 14.65
CA ALA A 109 -4.13 -1.53 13.43
C ALA A 109 -5.53 -2.16 13.41
N THR A 110 -5.74 -3.28 14.08
CA THR A 110 -7.03 -3.97 14.12
C THR A 110 -8.01 -3.34 15.10
N GLU A 111 -7.51 -2.72 16.16
CA GLU A 111 -8.33 -2.06 17.20
C GLU A 111 -9.25 -0.96 16.66
N ILE A 112 -8.85 -0.32 15.57
CA ILE A 112 -9.64 0.76 14.96
C ILE A 112 -10.59 0.25 13.86
N CYS A 113 -10.54 -1.03 13.49
CA CYS A 113 -11.29 -1.62 12.37
C CYS A 113 -12.48 -2.44 12.87
N ASN A 114 -13.59 -2.41 12.11
CA ASN A 114 -14.79 -3.14 12.49
C ASN A 114 -14.77 -4.61 12.03
N ASP A 115 -14.01 -4.92 10.98
CA ASP A 115 -13.95 -6.24 10.31
C ASP A 115 -12.51 -6.67 10.11
N SER A 116 -11.76 -6.75 11.22
CA SER A 116 -10.35 -7.16 11.19
C SER A 116 -10.20 -8.68 11.19
N LEU A 117 -9.10 -9.15 10.57
CA LEU A 117 -8.71 -10.55 10.60
C LEU A 117 -8.10 -10.93 11.96
N ASN A 118 -8.08 -12.22 12.26
CA ASN A 118 -7.39 -12.74 13.46
C ASN A 118 -5.89 -12.47 13.37
N VAL A 119 -5.34 -11.75 14.34
CA VAL A 119 -3.93 -11.32 14.34
C VAL A 119 -2.97 -12.49 14.37
N ASP A 120 -3.23 -13.53 15.17
CA ASP A 120 -2.32 -14.69 15.25
C ASP A 120 -2.30 -15.45 13.92
N GLU A 121 -3.43 -15.58 13.22
CA GLU A 121 -3.50 -16.20 11.89
C GLU A 121 -2.75 -15.37 10.85
N VAL A 122 -2.88 -14.04 10.87
CA VAL A 122 -2.15 -13.16 9.94
C VAL A 122 -0.65 -13.23 10.19
N ILE A 123 -0.20 -13.24 11.45
CA ILE A 123 1.20 -13.40 11.81
C ILE A 123 1.76 -14.75 11.33
N GLU A 124 0.99 -15.82 11.44
CA GLU A 124 1.38 -17.12 10.92
C GLU A 124 1.45 -17.14 9.39
N LYS A 125 0.47 -16.52 8.69
CA LYS A 125 0.47 -16.35 7.22
C LYS A 125 1.73 -15.64 6.70
N VAL A 126 2.24 -14.65 7.43
CA VAL A 126 3.48 -13.94 7.03
C VAL A 126 4.75 -14.64 7.52
N GLY A 127 4.66 -15.80 8.17
CA GLY A 127 5.79 -16.62 8.63
C GLY A 127 6.51 -16.04 9.84
N LEU A 128 5.78 -15.41 10.76
CA LEU A 128 6.33 -14.78 11.97
C LEU A 128 5.83 -15.41 13.28
N LYS A 129 5.28 -16.64 13.23
CA LYS A 129 4.72 -17.33 14.40
C LYS A 129 5.68 -17.33 15.60
N ASP A 130 6.95 -17.70 15.37
CA ASP A 130 7.97 -17.81 16.40
C ASP A 130 8.62 -16.45 16.78
N ARG A 131 8.24 -15.38 16.08
CA ARG A 131 8.76 -14.03 16.25
C ARG A 131 7.73 -13.01 16.75
N LYS A 132 6.51 -13.44 17.02
CA LYS A 132 5.39 -12.56 17.35
C LYS A 132 5.61 -11.71 18.60
N ASN A 133 6.38 -12.19 19.56
CA ASN A 133 6.71 -11.51 20.80
C ASN A 133 8.03 -10.71 20.75
N ASN A 134 8.72 -10.69 19.60
CA ASN A 134 9.94 -9.93 19.43
C ASN A 134 9.63 -8.44 19.15
N PHE A 135 10.46 -7.56 19.69
CA PHE A 135 10.45 -6.13 19.35
C PHE A 135 11.10 -5.87 17.98
N PRO A 136 10.78 -4.76 17.29
CA PRO A 136 11.40 -4.44 16.00
C PRO A 136 12.93 -4.49 16.00
N SER A 137 13.58 -4.06 17.08
CA SER A 137 15.04 -4.11 17.23
C SER A 137 15.63 -5.52 17.25
N GLN A 138 14.81 -6.55 17.47
CA GLN A 138 15.19 -7.96 17.51
C GLN A 138 14.86 -8.68 16.20
N LEU A 139 14.32 -7.97 15.22
CA LEU A 139 13.89 -8.49 13.93
C LEU A 139 14.80 -8.02 12.80
N SER A 140 15.10 -8.91 11.86
CA SER A 140 15.74 -8.53 10.59
C SER A 140 14.85 -7.58 9.78
N GLY A 141 15.44 -6.85 8.83
CA GLY A 141 14.66 -5.95 7.95
C GLY A 141 13.52 -6.67 7.22
N GLY A 142 13.76 -7.90 6.74
CA GLY A 142 12.72 -8.70 6.10
C GLY A 142 11.62 -9.16 7.08
N GLU A 143 11.94 -9.42 8.34
CA GLU A 143 10.94 -9.72 9.37
C GLU A 143 10.14 -8.47 9.73
N GLN A 144 10.79 -7.31 9.87
CA GLN A 144 10.09 -6.03 10.09
C GLN A 144 9.14 -5.70 8.94
N GLN A 145 9.56 -5.94 7.69
CA GLN A 145 8.69 -5.75 6.53
C GLN A 145 7.49 -6.71 6.58
N ARG A 146 7.68 -7.96 6.97
CA ARG A 146 6.57 -8.89 7.15
C ARG A 146 5.61 -8.45 8.26
N VAL A 147 6.11 -7.85 9.34
CA VAL A 147 5.24 -7.23 10.38
C VAL A 147 4.44 -6.07 9.78
N ALA A 148 5.07 -5.18 8.99
CA ALA A 148 4.38 -4.07 8.35
C ALA A 148 3.29 -4.55 7.37
N ILE A 149 3.54 -5.62 6.61
CA ILE A 149 2.57 -6.27 5.74
C ILE A 149 1.44 -6.90 6.56
N ALA A 150 1.77 -7.65 7.62
CA ALA A 150 0.77 -8.24 8.53
C ALA A 150 -0.16 -7.17 9.11
N ARG A 151 0.40 -6.06 9.58
CA ARG A 151 -0.34 -4.90 10.09
C ARG A 151 -1.31 -4.33 9.05
N ALA A 152 -0.89 -4.24 7.78
CA ALA A 152 -1.72 -3.74 6.71
C ALA A 152 -2.85 -4.71 6.34
N ILE A 153 -2.55 -6.02 6.27
CA ILE A 153 -3.49 -7.09 5.89
C ILE A 153 -4.50 -7.36 7.01
N ALA A 154 -4.09 -7.30 8.28
CA ALA A 154 -4.94 -7.59 9.43
C ALA A 154 -6.17 -6.69 9.52
N LYS A 155 -6.11 -5.51 8.91
CA LYS A 155 -7.27 -4.61 8.74
C LYS A 155 -8.36 -5.15 7.81
N ASN A 156 -8.08 -6.25 7.08
CA ASN A 156 -8.94 -6.79 6.01
C ASN A 156 -9.25 -5.75 4.91
N PRO A 157 -8.25 -5.05 4.36
CA PRO A 157 -8.48 -3.98 3.39
C PRO A 157 -8.88 -4.55 2.04
N LYS A 158 -9.62 -3.76 1.24
CA LYS A 158 -9.95 -4.11 -0.15
C LYS A 158 -8.80 -3.77 -1.12
N LEU A 159 -8.00 -2.77 -0.76
CA LEU A 159 -6.87 -2.26 -1.55
C LEU A 159 -5.61 -2.16 -0.67
N LEU A 160 -4.55 -2.84 -1.09
CA LEU A 160 -3.24 -2.76 -0.46
C LEU A 160 -2.31 -1.89 -1.30
N LEU A 161 -1.81 -0.82 -0.71
CA LEU A 161 -0.91 0.14 -1.34
C LEU A 161 0.50 -0.03 -0.77
N CYS A 162 1.47 -0.34 -1.64
CA CYS A 162 2.84 -0.63 -1.25
C CYS A 162 3.80 0.37 -1.90
N ASP A 163 4.48 1.16 -1.07
CA ASP A 163 5.54 2.08 -1.49
C ASP A 163 6.90 1.43 -1.29
N GLU A 164 7.56 1.03 -2.40
CA GLU A 164 8.89 0.40 -2.41
C GLU A 164 9.03 -0.75 -1.39
N PRO A 165 8.12 -1.74 -1.34
CA PRO A 165 8.07 -2.73 -0.26
C PRO A 165 9.32 -3.61 -0.15
N THR A 166 10.22 -3.54 -1.10
CA THR A 166 11.48 -4.31 -1.14
C THR A 166 12.71 -3.41 -1.20
N GLY A 167 12.56 -2.09 -1.18
CA GLY A 167 13.64 -1.13 -1.42
C GLY A 167 14.78 -1.16 -0.40
N ALA A 168 14.50 -1.61 0.83
CA ALA A 168 15.49 -1.73 1.91
C ALA A 168 15.96 -3.18 2.14
N LEU A 169 15.64 -4.13 1.25
CA LEU A 169 15.89 -5.56 1.42
C LEU A 169 16.88 -6.09 0.38
N ASP A 170 17.59 -7.15 0.75
CA ASP A 170 18.37 -7.93 -0.22
C ASP A 170 17.46 -8.63 -1.23
N TYR A 171 18.02 -9.04 -2.36
CA TYR A 171 17.28 -9.62 -3.49
C TYR A 171 16.44 -10.85 -3.10
N LYS A 172 17.01 -11.77 -2.28
CA LYS A 172 16.33 -13.01 -1.88
C LYS A 172 15.13 -12.72 -0.98
N THR A 173 15.32 -11.87 0.00
CA THR A 173 14.28 -11.44 0.93
C THR A 173 13.21 -10.63 0.19
N GLY A 174 13.61 -9.73 -0.70
CA GLY A 174 12.69 -8.97 -1.55
C GLY A 174 11.76 -9.87 -2.39
N LYS A 175 12.32 -10.94 -3.00
CA LYS A 175 11.53 -11.92 -3.75
C LYS A 175 10.50 -12.66 -2.87
N GLN A 176 10.85 -12.97 -1.63
CA GLN A 176 9.93 -13.60 -0.68
C GLN A 176 8.77 -12.66 -0.31
N ILE A 177 9.07 -11.38 -0.08
CA ILE A 177 8.06 -10.35 0.21
C ILE A 177 7.08 -10.19 -0.96
N LEU A 178 7.59 -10.14 -2.19
CA LEU A 178 6.73 -10.04 -3.37
C LEU A 178 5.83 -11.26 -3.55
N LYS A 179 6.38 -12.45 -3.33
CA LYS A 179 5.58 -13.67 -3.36
C LYS A 179 4.47 -13.64 -2.30
N LEU A 180 4.78 -13.17 -1.10
CA LEU A 180 3.78 -13.00 -0.04
C LEU A 180 2.66 -12.05 -0.49
N LEU A 181 3.00 -10.89 -1.08
CA LEU A 181 2.01 -9.93 -1.60
C LEU A 181 1.18 -10.53 -2.73
N GLN A 182 1.80 -11.27 -3.64
CA GLN A 182 1.10 -11.95 -4.74
C GLN A 182 0.16 -13.04 -4.22
N ASP A 183 0.62 -13.88 -3.29
CA ASP A 183 -0.21 -14.92 -2.68
C ASP A 183 -1.40 -14.32 -1.92
N THR A 184 -1.19 -13.19 -1.22
CA THR A 184 -2.24 -12.45 -0.53
C THR A 184 -3.27 -11.89 -1.52
N ALA A 185 -2.81 -11.22 -2.58
CA ALA A 185 -3.70 -10.69 -3.61
C ALA A 185 -4.65 -11.78 -4.17
N ARG A 186 -4.08 -12.94 -4.51
CA ARG A 186 -4.84 -14.03 -5.12
C ARG A 186 -5.78 -14.77 -4.15
N LYS A 187 -5.32 -15.05 -2.93
CA LYS A 187 -6.09 -15.82 -1.95
C LYS A 187 -7.24 -15.03 -1.34
N GLU A 188 -7.01 -13.75 -1.10
CA GLU A 188 -7.99 -12.87 -0.44
C GLU A 188 -8.79 -12.03 -1.45
N ASN A 189 -8.58 -12.24 -2.77
CA ASN A 189 -9.18 -11.41 -3.85
C ASN A 189 -8.97 -9.90 -3.61
N MET A 190 -7.81 -9.55 -3.08
CA MET A 190 -7.41 -8.19 -2.72
C MET A 190 -6.70 -7.53 -3.89
N THR A 191 -7.05 -6.31 -4.21
CA THR A 191 -6.29 -5.52 -5.20
C THR A 191 -5.00 -5.02 -4.55
N VAL A 192 -3.85 -5.22 -5.21
CA VAL A 192 -2.54 -4.80 -4.69
C VAL A 192 -1.88 -3.88 -5.69
N LEU A 193 -1.51 -2.68 -5.24
CA LEU A 193 -0.74 -1.71 -6.02
C LEU A 193 0.64 -1.53 -5.41
N ILE A 194 1.67 -1.85 -6.17
CA ILE A 194 3.07 -1.66 -5.77
C ILE A 194 3.68 -0.55 -6.62
N ILE A 195 4.26 0.44 -6.00
CA ILE A 195 5.12 1.41 -6.69
C ILE A 195 6.58 1.10 -6.40
N THR A 196 7.42 1.15 -7.45
CA THR A 196 8.85 0.84 -7.34
C THR A 196 9.67 1.45 -8.47
N HIS A 197 10.94 1.68 -8.20
CA HIS A 197 11.92 1.98 -9.25
C HIS A 197 12.60 0.70 -9.80
N ASN A 198 12.37 -0.46 -9.18
CA ASN A 198 12.96 -1.74 -9.59
C ASN A 198 12.08 -2.45 -10.62
N GLY A 199 12.43 -2.32 -11.89
CA GLY A 199 11.74 -2.99 -13.01
C GLY A 199 11.81 -4.52 -12.99
N ALA A 200 12.69 -5.13 -12.20
CA ALA A 200 12.80 -6.60 -12.08
C ALA A 200 11.55 -7.23 -11.42
N LEU A 201 10.67 -6.42 -10.81
CA LEU A 201 9.41 -6.88 -10.20
C LEU A 201 8.29 -7.04 -11.23
N ALA A 202 8.43 -6.43 -12.39
CA ALA A 202 7.43 -6.42 -13.45
C ALA A 202 6.86 -7.82 -13.83
N PRO A 203 7.69 -8.89 -13.94
CA PRO A 203 7.18 -10.21 -14.31
C PRO A 203 6.23 -10.87 -13.31
N MET A 204 6.12 -10.33 -12.10
CA MET A 204 5.24 -10.87 -11.05
C MET A 204 3.86 -10.18 -11.03
N ALA A 205 3.71 -9.09 -11.76
CA ALA A 205 2.48 -8.32 -11.84
C ALA A 205 1.54 -8.85 -12.93
N ASP A 206 0.23 -8.71 -12.69
CA ASP A 206 -0.80 -8.94 -13.71
C ASP A 206 -0.82 -7.77 -14.71
N ARG A 207 -0.46 -6.57 -14.23
CA ARG A 207 -0.38 -5.34 -15.03
C ARG A 207 0.79 -4.46 -14.62
N ILE A 208 1.41 -3.82 -15.61
CA ILE A 208 2.49 -2.85 -15.40
C ILE A 208 2.06 -1.50 -15.96
N ILE A 209 2.21 -0.46 -15.14
CA ILE A 209 2.03 0.96 -15.52
C ILE A 209 3.41 1.63 -15.50
N ARG A 210 3.70 2.45 -16.51
CA ARG A 210 4.97 3.18 -16.62
C ARG A 210 4.73 4.66 -16.83
#